data_db16bacbaf5fb9d29afd187a0de27f10
#
_entry.id   db16bacbaf5fb9d29afd187a0de27f10
#
_cell.length_a   1.000
_cell.length_b   1.000
_cell.length_c   1.000
_cell.angle_alpha   90.00
_cell.angle_beta   90.00
_cell.angle_gamma   90.00
#
_symmetry.space_group_name_H-M   'P 1'
#
loop_
_entity.id
_entity.type
_entity.pdbx_description
1 polymer ?
#
loop_
_entity_poly.entity_id
_entity_poly.type
_entity_poly.pdbx_seq_one_letter_code
_entity_poly.pdbx_strand_id
1 'polypeptide(L)'
;MHDFLLNLNNWFQSMGLLGLAINSCIESFFLLPPPDFLLIAMDLAKPEKAIYYAFICTLASAIGGAIGYAIGYWGGRPAFKFLFKKHIDKLDKVEKMYQEYGSFAVFFSAFTPVPYKIFTIGSGILKMNFLKFFSVSLLGRGSRFFLVSLVLMFFGEAVKKHLELIILLVSIIIIVFCIIVYKKVKGNKNDSN
;
A
#
# COMPACT_ATOMS: atom_id res chain seq x y z
N MET A 1 19.98 8.42 -3.75
CA MET A 1 18.57 7.98 -3.63
C MET A 1 18.12 7.85 -2.18
N HIS A 2 18.94 7.25 -1.31
CA HIS A 2 18.66 7.12 0.13
C HIS A 2 18.50 8.49 0.82
N ASP A 3 19.43 9.41 0.60
CA ASP A 3 19.39 10.77 1.19
C ASP A 3 18.19 11.61 0.72
N PHE A 4 17.76 11.41 -0.53
CA PHE A 4 16.57 12.05 -1.08
C PHE A 4 15.29 11.57 -0.37
N LEU A 5 15.17 10.27 -0.11
CA LEU A 5 14.02 9.72 0.61
C LEU A 5 13.99 10.14 2.09
N LEU A 6 15.15 10.24 2.72
CA LEU A 6 15.26 10.74 4.10
C LEU A 6 14.88 12.22 4.18
N ASN A 7 15.37 13.06 3.26
CA ASN A 7 15.02 14.47 3.21
C ASN A 7 13.53 14.69 2.94
N LEU A 8 12.92 13.91 2.05
CA LEU A 8 11.47 13.94 1.82
C LEU A 8 10.68 13.56 3.07
N ASN A 9 11.09 12.51 3.77
CA ASN A 9 10.41 12.09 5.00
C ASN A 9 10.51 13.17 6.08
N ASN A 10 11.68 13.79 6.27
CA ASN A 10 11.88 14.89 7.20
C ASN A 10 11.04 16.12 6.82
N TRP A 11 10.91 16.41 5.54
CA TRP A 11 10.06 17.49 5.03
C TRP A 11 8.58 17.23 5.33
N PHE A 12 8.08 16.00 5.09
CA PHE A 12 6.72 15.65 5.45
C PHE A 12 6.48 15.68 6.97
N GLN A 13 7.47 15.28 7.78
CA GLN A 13 7.38 15.38 9.24
C GLN A 13 7.27 16.83 9.71
N SER A 14 8.01 17.77 9.10
CA SER A 14 7.94 19.20 9.44
C SER A 14 6.57 19.81 9.14
N MET A 15 5.83 19.27 8.16
CA MET A 15 4.46 19.69 7.82
C MET A 15 3.39 19.07 8.73
N GLY A 16 3.75 18.15 9.63
CA GLY A 16 2.83 17.52 10.57
C GLY A 16 1.67 16.80 9.88
N LEU A 17 0.43 17.14 10.24
CA LEU A 17 -0.79 16.51 9.71
C LEU A 17 -0.95 16.66 8.19
N LEU A 18 -0.59 17.83 7.64
CA LEU A 18 -0.64 18.06 6.19
C LEU A 18 0.35 17.15 5.47
N GLY A 19 1.55 17.01 6.02
CA GLY A 19 2.56 16.08 5.48
C GLY A 19 2.07 14.63 5.46
N LEU A 20 1.41 14.19 6.53
CA LEU A 20 0.81 12.86 6.62
C LEU A 20 -0.26 12.65 5.53
N ALA A 21 -1.17 13.62 5.37
CA ALA A 21 -2.24 13.54 4.37
C ALA A 21 -1.68 13.54 2.93
N ILE A 22 -0.76 14.43 2.62
CA ILE A 22 -0.13 14.54 1.30
C ILE A 22 0.64 13.26 0.96
N ASN A 23 1.46 12.77 1.91
CA ASN A 23 2.22 11.54 1.71
C ASN A 23 1.30 10.34 1.47
N SER A 24 0.22 10.19 2.28
CA SER A 24 -0.76 9.10 2.13
C SER A 24 -1.50 9.14 0.80
N CYS A 25 -1.80 10.34 0.31
CA CYS A 25 -2.45 10.53 -0.98
C CYS A 25 -1.49 10.13 -2.13
N ILE A 26 -0.29 10.71 -2.16
CA ILE A 26 0.65 10.53 -3.27
C ILE A 26 1.20 9.10 -3.32
N GLU A 27 1.48 8.46 -2.17
CA GLU A 27 1.97 7.07 -2.11
C GLU A 27 1.01 6.08 -2.80
N SER A 28 -0.28 6.38 -2.77
CA SER A 28 -1.31 5.50 -3.34
C SER A 28 -1.21 5.34 -4.88
N PHE A 29 -0.52 6.24 -5.59
CA PHE A 29 -0.32 6.17 -7.03
C PHE A 29 1.14 6.44 -7.47
N PHE A 30 1.98 6.98 -6.59
CA PHE A 30 3.38 7.27 -6.87
C PHE A 30 4.33 6.50 -5.95
N LEU A 31 5.64 6.45 -6.31
CA LEU A 31 6.66 5.73 -5.55
C LEU A 31 7.22 6.64 -4.45
N LEU A 32 6.54 6.70 -3.30
CA LEU A 32 6.98 7.42 -2.11
C LEU A 32 7.18 6.47 -0.93
N PRO A 33 7.89 6.89 0.12
CA PRO A 33 7.97 6.14 1.36
C PRO A 33 6.57 5.88 1.93
N PRO A 34 6.31 4.67 2.46
CA PRO A 34 5.01 4.33 3.05
C PRO A 34 4.62 5.34 4.13
N PRO A 35 3.37 5.83 4.15
CA PRO A 35 2.87 6.76 5.16
C PRO A 35 2.84 6.14 6.56
N ASP A 36 2.92 4.81 6.65
CA ASP A 36 2.96 4.07 7.92
C ASP A 36 4.08 4.57 8.83
N PHE A 37 5.28 4.87 8.30
CA PHE A 37 6.38 5.39 9.11
C PHE A 37 6.04 6.73 9.77
N LEU A 38 5.40 7.63 9.01
CA LEU A 38 4.99 8.93 9.51
C LEU A 38 3.82 8.81 10.48
N LEU A 39 2.85 7.94 10.18
CA LEU A 39 1.72 7.63 11.04
C LEU A 39 2.20 7.08 12.38
N ILE A 40 3.07 6.07 12.38
CA ILE A 40 3.66 5.46 13.59
C ILE A 40 4.39 6.53 14.42
N ALA A 41 5.22 7.37 13.80
CA ALA A 41 5.95 8.42 14.51
C ALA A 41 4.99 9.43 15.18
N MET A 42 3.90 9.81 14.49
CA MET A 42 2.90 10.74 15.03
C MET A 42 2.04 10.10 16.13
N ASP A 43 1.65 8.83 15.97
CA ASP A 43 0.88 8.08 16.97
C ASP A 43 1.70 7.88 18.25
N LEU A 44 2.99 7.56 18.13
CA LEU A 44 3.90 7.45 19.29
C LEU A 44 4.16 8.79 19.97
N ALA A 45 4.15 9.89 19.22
CA ALA A 45 4.33 11.24 19.78
C ALA A 45 3.07 11.72 20.52
N LYS A 46 1.87 11.41 20.00
CA LYS A 46 0.58 11.86 20.54
C LYS A 46 -0.47 10.74 20.43
N PRO A 47 -0.43 9.73 21.33
CA PRO A 47 -1.33 8.58 21.28
C PRO A 47 -2.82 8.94 21.37
N GLU A 48 -3.15 10.03 22.05
CA GLU A 48 -4.52 10.53 22.16
C GLU A 48 -5.13 10.99 20.81
N LYS A 49 -4.30 11.24 19.81
CA LYS A 49 -4.69 11.64 18.44
C LYS A 49 -4.56 10.52 17.40
N ALA A 50 -4.16 9.32 17.80
CA ALA A 50 -3.88 8.21 16.89
C ALA A 50 -5.07 7.89 15.98
N ILE A 51 -6.28 7.81 16.52
CA ILE A 51 -7.51 7.56 15.74
C ILE A 51 -7.76 8.67 14.71
N TYR A 52 -7.51 9.93 15.06
CA TYR A 52 -7.65 11.05 14.15
C TYR A 52 -6.62 10.98 13.02
N TYR A 53 -5.38 10.62 13.31
CA TYR A 53 -4.33 10.42 12.30
C TYR A 53 -4.65 9.27 11.36
N ALA A 54 -5.15 8.13 11.89
CA ALA A 54 -5.62 7.01 11.07
C ALA A 54 -6.76 7.40 10.12
N PHE A 55 -7.70 8.22 10.60
CA PHE A 55 -8.81 8.71 9.79
C PHE A 55 -8.33 9.59 8.63
N ILE A 56 -7.44 10.54 8.90
CA ILE A 56 -6.85 11.41 7.86
C ILE A 56 -6.06 10.61 6.85
N CYS A 57 -5.21 9.66 7.31
CA CYS A 57 -4.48 8.74 6.44
C CYS A 57 -5.42 7.95 5.52
N THR A 58 -6.50 7.43 6.08
CA THR A 58 -7.48 6.62 5.34
C THR A 58 -8.14 7.44 4.23
N LEU A 59 -8.65 8.64 4.55
CA LEU A 59 -9.30 9.51 3.56
C LEU A 59 -8.31 9.96 2.48
N ALA A 60 -7.14 10.44 2.88
CA ALA A 60 -6.12 10.90 1.94
C ALA A 60 -5.65 9.77 1.02
N SER A 61 -5.45 8.56 1.56
CA SER A 61 -5.08 7.39 0.78
C SER A 61 -6.20 6.93 -0.17
N ALA A 62 -7.47 7.02 0.24
CA ALA A 62 -8.60 6.70 -0.62
C ALA A 62 -8.71 7.67 -1.80
N ILE A 63 -8.50 8.97 -1.56
CA ILE A 63 -8.43 9.99 -2.61
C ILE A 63 -7.27 9.70 -3.58
N GLY A 64 -6.08 9.39 -3.05
CA GLY A 64 -4.93 9.00 -3.86
C GLY A 64 -5.19 7.72 -4.67
N GLY A 65 -5.88 6.74 -4.08
CA GLY A 65 -6.33 5.54 -4.78
C GLY A 65 -7.28 5.85 -5.94
N ALA A 66 -8.23 6.79 -5.74
CA ALA A 66 -9.15 7.26 -6.80
C ALA A 66 -8.38 7.96 -7.94
N ILE A 67 -7.35 8.74 -7.62
CA ILE A 67 -6.46 9.35 -8.62
C ILE A 67 -5.71 8.26 -9.40
N GLY A 68 -5.14 7.27 -8.71
CA GLY A 68 -4.46 6.12 -9.35
C GLY A 68 -5.41 5.33 -10.27
N TYR A 69 -6.64 5.10 -9.81
CA TYR A 69 -7.69 4.48 -10.63
C TYR A 69 -7.99 5.32 -11.89
N ALA A 70 -8.17 6.64 -11.75
CA ALA A 70 -8.43 7.54 -12.87
C ALA A 70 -7.29 7.54 -13.89
N ILE A 71 -6.04 7.57 -13.43
CA ILE A 71 -4.85 7.45 -14.28
C ILE A 71 -4.90 6.13 -15.09
N GLY A 72 -5.23 5.02 -14.43
CA GLY A 72 -5.38 3.71 -15.09
C GLY A 72 -6.54 3.69 -16.08
N TYR A 73 -7.69 4.24 -15.70
CA TYR A 73 -8.90 4.26 -16.51
C TYR A 73 -8.72 5.06 -17.82
N TRP A 74 -8.14 6.25 -17.73
CA TRP A 74 -7.85 7.08 -18.90
C TRP A 74 -6.61 6.62 -19.68
N GLY A 75 -5.60 6.07 -18.97
CA GLY A 75 -4.44 5.47 -19.62
C GLY A 75 -4.75 4.22 -20.44
N GLY A 76 -5.77 3.46 -20.07
CA GLY A 76 -6.32 2.34 -20.82
C GLY A 76 -5.30 1.31 -21.34
N ARG A 77 -5.51 0.81 -22.57
CA ARG A 77 -4.63 -0.19 -23.21
C ARG A 77 -3.15 0.22 -23.32
N PRO A 78 -2.76 1.48 -23.60
CA PRO A 78 -1.35 1.88 -23.62
C PRO A 78 -0.66 1.70 -22.27
N ALA A 79 -1.34 2.07 -21.17
CA ALA A 79 -0.81 1.88 -19.81
C ALA A 79 -0.70 0.41 -19.43
N PHE A 80 -1.67 -0.43 -19.87
CA PHE A 80 -1.58 -1.88 -19.70
C PHE A 80 -0.39 -2.48 -20.46
N LYS A 81 -0.15 -2.07 -21.71
CA LYS A 81 1.01 -2.48 -22.50
C LYS A 81 2.33 -2.14 -21.84
N PHE A 82 2.41 -0.98 -21.21
CA PHE A 82 3.61 -0.54 -20.49
C PHE A 82 3.86 -1.37 -19.22
N LEU A 83 2.80 -1.67 -18.45
CA LEU A 83 2.88 -2.43 -17.20
C LEU A 83 2.99 -3.95 -17.41
N PHE A 84 2.35 -4.49 -18.45
CA PHE A 84 2.18 -5.93 -18.68
C PHE A 84 2.54 -6.35 -20.11
N LYS A 85 3.70 -5.91 -20.61
CA LYS A 85 4.18 -6.15 -22.00
C LYS A 85 4.01 -7.59 -22.53
N LYS A 86 4.00 -8.58 -21.65
CA LYS A 86 4.03 -10.01 -22.03
C LYS A 86 2.64 -10.69 -22.08
N HIS A 87 1.54 -9.98 -21.75
CA HIS A 87 0.23 -10.61 -21.53
C HIS A 87 -0.93 -9.90 -22.23
N ILE A 88 -0.65 -9.20 -23.33
CA ILE A 88 -1.65 -8.40 -24.08
C ILE A 88 -2.76 -9.29 -24.64
N ASP A 89 -2.40 -10.48 -25.12
CA ASP A 89 -3.34 -11.43 -25.75
C ASP A 89 -4.36 -12.04 -24.78
N LYS A 90 -4.09 -11.87 -23.46
CA LYS A 90 -4.95 -12.38 -22.38
C LYS A 90 -5.76 -11.27 -21.69
N LEU A 91 -5.73 -10.05 -22.22
CA LEU A 91 -6.34 -8.88 -21.58
C LEU A 91 -7.82 -9.10 -21.24
N ASP A 92 -8.61 -9.60 -22.19
CA ASP A 92 -10.05 -9.81 -22.00
C ASP A 92 -10.35 -10.87 -20.92
N LYS A 93 -9.49 -11.90 -20.82
CA LYS A 93 -9.61 -12.93 -19.77
C LYS A 93 -9.24 -12.36 -18.40
N VAL A 94 -8.18 -11.56 -18.35
CA VAL A 94 -7.73 -10.89 -17.13
C VAL A 94 -8.76 -9.86 -16.66
N GLU A 95 -9.38 -9.10 -17.60
CA GLU A 95 -10.44 -8.15 -17.30
C GLU A 95 -11.65 -8.84 -16.66
N LYS A 96 -12.14 -9.93 -17.22
CA LYS A 96 -13.25 -10.72 -16.66
C LYS A 96 -12.90 -11.27 -15.26
N MET A 97 -11.72 -11.86 -15.11
CA MET A 97 -11.27 -12.40 -13.84
C MET A 97 -11.11 -11.29 -12.79
N TYR A 98 -10.67 -10.10 -13.19
CA TYR A 98 -10.52 -8.96 -12.30
C TYR A 98 -11.87 -8.34 -11.90
N GLN A 99 -12.87 -8.39 -12.77
CA GLN A 99 -14.24 -7.98 -12.41
C GLN A 99 -14.86 -8.89 -11.35
N GLU A 100 -14.52 -10.18 -11.37
CA GLU A 100 -15.02 -11.17 -10.40
C GLU A 100 -14.23 -11.13 -9.08
N TYR A 101 -12.90 -11.20 -9.15
CA TYR A 101 -12.02 -11.34 -7.97
C TYR A 101 -11.24 -10.08 -7.61
N GLY A 102 -11.32 -9.02 -8.42
CA GLY A 102 -10.54 -7.80 -8.24
C GLY A 102 -10.79 -7.10 -6.90
N SER A 103 -12.00 -7.22 -6.36
CA SER A 103 -12.32 -6.68 -5.03
C SER A 103 -11.45 -7.31 -3.93
N PHE A 104 -11.26 -8.62 -3.96
CA PHE A 104 -10.37 -9.30 -3.02
C PHE A 104 -8.91 -8.88 -3.23
N ALA A 105 -8.46 -8.80 -4.49
CA ALA A 105 -7.10 -8.39 -4.80
C ALA A 105 -6.82 -6.97 -4.33
N VAL A 106 -7.75 -6.03 -4.54
CA VAL A 106 -7.65 -4.65 -4.06
C VAL A 106 -7.65 -4.60 -2.53
N PHE A 107 -8.55 -5.33 -1.85
CA PHE A 107 -8.61 -5.38 -0.39
C PHE A 107 -7.29 -5.89 0.20
N PHE A 108 -6.83 -7.04 -0.26
CA PHE A 108 -5.58 -7.62 0.24
C PHE A 108 -4.37 -6.73 -0.03
N SER A 109 -4.28 -6.11 -1.20
CA SER A 109 -3.18 -5.18 -1.49
C SER A 109 -3.26 -3.89 -0.66
N ALA A 110 -4.46 -3.42 -0.35
CA ALA A 110 -4.68 -2.25 0.50
C ALA A 110 -4.35 -2.52 1.97
N PHE A 111 -4.61 -3.75 2.44
CA PHE A 111 -4.34 -4.17 3.82
C PHE A 111 -2.90 -4.61 4.05
N THR A 112 -2.28 -5.31 3.09
CA THR A 112 -0.93 -5.87 3.20
C THR A 112 0.14 -4.87 2.70
N PRO A 113 1.44 -5.09 2.99
CA PRO A 113 2.53 -4.26 2.47
C PRO A 113 2.85 -4.51 0.97
N VAL A 114 1.90 -5.02 0.22
CA VAL A 114 2.02 -5.18 -1.23
C VAL A 114 1.89 -3.80 -1.91
N PRO A 115 2.61 -3.53 -3.01
CA PRO A 115 2.51 -2.23 -3.68
C PRO A 115 1.11 -1.91 -4.19
N TYR A 116 0.33 -1.21 -3.37
CA TYR A 116 -1.08 -0.87 -3.61
C TYR A 116 -1.32 -0.11 -4.93
N LYS A 117 -0.37 0.76 -5.34
CA LYS A 117 -0.42 1.50 -6.60
C LYS A 117 -0.61 0.64 -7.86
N ILE A 118 -0.08 -0.59 -7.86
CA ILE A 118 -0.28 -1.51 -9.00
C ILE A 118 -1.76 -1.88 -9.11
N PHE A 119 -2.42 -2.07 -7.97
CA PHE A 119 -3.84 -2.43 -7.91
C PHE A 119 -4.75 -1.24 -8.17
N THR A 120 -4.38 -0.02 -7.76
CA THR A 120 -5.17 1.20 -8.07
C THR A 120 -5.18 1.47 -9.56
N ILE A 121 -4.00 1.53 -10.19
CA ILE A 121 -3.87 1.76 -11.63
C ILE A 121 -4.44 0.56 -12.40
N GLY A 122 -4.14 -0.67 -11.98
CA GLY A 122 -4.67 -1.89 -12.59
C GLY A 122 -6.20 -1.96 -12.60
N SER A 123 -6.86 -1.58 -11.49
CA SER A 123 -8.32 -1.50 -11.39
C SER A 123 -8.93 -0.54 -12.40
N GLY A 124 -8.26 0.61 -12.63
CA GLY A 124 -8.68 1.58 -13.64
C GLY A 124 -8.51 1.04 -15.06
N ILE A 125 -7.35 0.45 -15.39
CA ILE A 125 -7.06 -0.14 -16.71
C ILE A 125 -8.05 -1.24 -17.04
N LEU A 126 -8.39 -2.10 -16.07
CA LEU A 126 -9.30 -3.23 -16.19
C LEU A 126 -10.78 -2.82 -15.99
N LYS A 127 -11.06 -1.53 -15.91
CA LYS A 127 -12.42 -0.95 -15.83
C LYS A 127 -13.29 -1.56 -14.72
N MET A 128 -12.68 -1.86 -13.57
CA MET A 128 -13.43 -2.30 -12.39
C MET A 128 -14.46 -1.22 -12.01
N ASN A 129 -15.62 -1.61 -11.50
CA ASN A 129 -16.61 -0.65 -11.02
C ASN A 129 -15.98 0.27 -9.94
N PHE A 130 -16.03 1.59 -10.16
CA PHE A 130 -15.37 2.58 -9.31
C PHE A 130 -15.87 2.53 -7.86
N LEU A 131 -17.19 2.40 -7.63
CA LEU A 131 -17.75 2.33 -6.29
C LEU A 131 -17.27 1.09 -5.53
N LYS A 132 -17.22 -0.08 -6.21
CA LYS A 132 -16.65 -1.30 -5.61
C LYS A 132 -15.18 -1.11 -5.27
N PHE A 133 -14.38 -0.57 -6.21
CA PHE A 133 -12.97 -0.28 -5.98
C PHE A 133 -12.78 0.67 -4.80
N PHE A 134 -13.47 1.80 -4.78
CA PHE A 134 -13.34 2.83 -3.75
C PHE A 134 -13.73 2.32 -2.36
N SER A 135 -14.88 1.63 -2.24
CA SER A 135 -15.34 1.06 -0.97
C SER A 135 -14.37 0.02 -0.41
N VAL A 136 -13.89 -0.88 -1.27
CA VAL A 136 -12.96 -1.93 -0.86
C VAL A 136 -11.58 -1.36 -0.50
N SER A 137 -11.13 -0.35 -1.23
CA SER A 137 -9.89 0.40 -0.92
C SER A 137 -9.99 1.11 0.41
N LEU A 138 -11.11 1.82 0.65
CA LEU A 138 -11.36 2.53 1.89
C LEU A 138 -11.37 1.57 3.08
N LEU A 139 -12.04 0.42 2.95
CA LEU A 139 -12.08 -0.61 3.99
C LEU A 139 -10.69 -1.22 4.23
N GLY A 140 -9.96 -1.60 3.18
CA GLY A 140 -8.65 -2.21 3.31
C GLY A 140 -7.60 -1.28 3.93
N ARG A 141 -7.47 -0.06 3.41
CA ARG A 141 -6.56 0.97 3.96
C ARG A 141 -6.99 1.42 5.35
N GLY A 142 -8.29 1.63 5.54
CA GLY A 142 -8.85 1.98 6.84
C GLY A 142 -8.54 0.92 7.88
N SER A 143 -8.89 -0.34 7.64
CA SER A 143 -8.59 -1.44 8.56
C SER A 143 -7.10 -1.48 8.94
N ARG A 144 -6.19 -1.28 7.98
CA ARG A 144 -4.75 -1.27 8.24
C ARG A 144 -4.35 -0.09 9.13
N PHE A 145 -4.69 1.14 8.75
CA PHE A 145 -4.28 2.33 9.50
C PHE A 145 -4.90 2.38 10.90
N PHE A 146 -6.20 2.05 11.02
CA PHE A 146 -6.86 1.99 12.33
C PHE A 146 -6.26 0.88 13.20
N LEU A 147 -5.93 -0.29 12.64
CA LEU A 147 -5.29 -1.37 13.38
C LEU A 147 -3.92 -0.93 13.92
N VAL A 148 -3.08 -0.33 13.08
CA VAL A 148 -1.77 0.19 13.49
C VAL A 148 -1.92 1.24 14.58
N SER A 149 -2.77 2.23 14.39
CA SER A 149 -2.98 3.32 15.34
C SER A 149 -3.58 2.84 16.66
N LEU A 150 -4.54 1.88 16.63
CA LEU A 150 -5.09 1.26 17.85
C LEU A 150 -4.02 0.50 18.63
N VAL A 151 -3.23 -0.31 17.95
CA VAL A 151 -2.12 -1.03 18.60
C VAL A 151 -1.15 -0.04 19.25
N LEU A 152 -0.79 1.03 18.56
CA LEU A 152 0.14 2.03 19.11
C LEU A 152 -0.50 2.88 20.23
N MET A 153 -1.80 3.14 20.17
CA MET A 153 -2.50 3.84 21.25
C MET A 153 -2.50 3.06 22.56
N PHE A 154 -2.70 1.73 22.50
CA PHE A 154 -2.74 0.88 23.70
C PHE A 154 -1.37 0.36 24.15
N PHE A 155 -0.48 0.09 23.20
CA PHE A 155 0.80 -0.56 23.45
C PHE A 155 2.01 0.29 23.07
N GLY A 156 1.82 1.58 22.77
CA GLY A 156 2.87 2.46 22.26
C GLY A 156 4.09 2.57 23.17
N GLU A 157 3.91 2.56 24.49
CA GLU A 157 5.04 2.56 25.44
C GLU A 157 5.84 1.25 25.41
N ALA A 158 5.15 0.11 25.33
CA ALA A 158 5.81 -1.18 25.16
C ALA A 158 6.52 -1.28 23.80
N VAL A 159 5.90 -0.76 22.75
CA VAL A 159 6.52 -0.68 21.42
C VAL A 159 7.78 0.19 21.45
N LYS A 160 7.74 1.37 22.08
CA LYS A 160 8.93 2.24 22.25
C LYS A 160 10.06 1.51 22.98
N LYS A 161 9.75 0.79 24.05
CA LYS A 161 10.72 0.07 24.87
C LYS A 161 11.38 -1.09 24.11
N HIS A 162 10.63 -1.75 23.22
CA HIS A 162 11.09 -2.94 22.49
C HIS A 162 11.24 -2.69 20.98
N LEU A 163 11.37 -1.43 20.57
CA LEU A 163 11.40 -1.04 19.16
C LEU A 163 12.50 -1.78 18.37
N GLU A 164 13.69 -1.88 18.95
CA GLU A 164 14.82 -2.57 18.31
C GLU A 164 14.54 -4.06 18.10
N LEU A 165 13.94 -4.71 19.08
CA LEU A 165 13.58 -6.12 19.01
C LEU A 165 12.45 -6.37 17.98
N ILE A 166 11.47 -5.47 17.90
CA ILE A 166 10.37 -5.55 16.93
C ILE A 166 10.92 -5.37 15.52
N ILE A 167 11.80 -4.39 15.29
CA ILE A 167 12.44 -4.16 13.98
C ILE A 167 13.24 -5.41 13.57
N LEU A 168 13.99 -5.99 14.48
CA LEU A 168 14.78 -7.20 14.24
C LEU A 168 13.88 -8.39 13.87
N LEU A 169 12.80 -8.62 14.60
CA LEU A 169 11.84 -9.70 14.31
C LEU A 169 11.17 -9.50 12.95
N VAL A 170 10.69 -8.29 12.64
CA VAL A 170 10.08 -7.98 11.35
C VAL A 170 11.07 -8.18 10.22
N SER A 171 12.32 -7.76 10.39
CA SER A 171 13.38 -7.96 9.40
C SER A 171 13.66 -9.45 9.14
N ILE A 172 13.69 -10.27 10.18
CA ILE A 172 13.85 -11.73 10.06
C ILE A 172 12.66 -12.33 9.29
N ILE A 173 11.42 -11.94 9.62
CA ILE A 173 10.21 -12.44 8.94
C ILE A 173 10.26 -12.10 7.45
N ILE A 174 10.65 -10.87 7.10
CA ILE A 174 10.79 -10.44 5.69
C ILE A 174 11.86 -11.27 4.98
N ILE A 175 13.02 -11.48 5.60
CA ILE A 175 14.11 -12.28 5.03
C ILE A 175 13.66 -13.71 4.80
N VAL A 176 13.03 -14.34 5.79
CA VAL A 176 12.50 -15.73 5.69
C VAL A 176 11.47 -15.81 4.58
N PHE A 177 10.53 -14.85 4.51
CA PHE A 177 9.54 -14.79 3.44
C PHE A 177 10.19 -14.67 2.06
N CYS A 178 11.18 -13.79 1.89
CA CYS A 178 11.93 -13.63 0.64
C CYS A 178 12.65 -14.94 0.25
N ILE A 179 13.24 -15.65 1.22
CA ILE A 179 13.92 -16.94 0.97
C ILE A 179 12.91 -18.00 0.51
N ILE A 180 11.74 -18.07 1.16
CA ILE A 180 10.67 -19.02 0.79
C ILE A 180 10.18 -18.75 -0.63
N VAL A 181 9.89 -17.49 -0.94
CA VAL A 181 9.44 -17.07 -2.29
C VAL A 181 10.52 -17.38 -3.32
N TYR A 182 11.79 -17.06 -3.03
CA TYR A 182 12.92 -17.36 -3.92
C TYR A 182 13.07 -18.86 -4.18
N LYS A 183 13.00 -19.71 -3.13
CA LYS A 183 13.06 -21.17 -3.27
C LYS A 183 11.90 -21.71 -4.11
N LYS A 184 10.68 -21.21 -3.90
CA LYS A 184 9.49 -21.63 -4.65
C LYS A 184 9.57 -21.25 -6.13
N VAL A 185 10.08 -20.07 -6.44
CA VAL A 185 10.29 -19.62 -7.83
C VAL A 185 11.39 -20.43 -8.51
N LYS A 186 12.48 -20.76 -7.79
CA LYS A 186 13.59 -21.55 -8.33
C LYS A 186 13.22 -23.04 -8.51
N GLY A 187 12.42 -23.60 -7.58
CA GLY A 187 11.93 -24.98 -7.68
C GLY A 187 11.05 -25.20 -8.92
N ASN A 188 10.17 -24.25 -9.20
CA ASN A 188 9.25 -24.32 -10.35
C ASN A 188 9.97 -24.17 -11.73
N LYS A 189 11.23 -23.73 -11.75
CA LYS A 189 12.05 -23.66 -12.97
C LYS A 189 12.78 -24.96 -13.30
N ASN A 190 12.99 -25.83 -12.31
CA ASN A 190 13.68 -27.10 -12.51
C ASN A 190 12.73 -28.23 -12.96
N ASP A 191 11.41 -28.08 -12.74
CA ASP A 191 10.40 -29.04 -13.16
C ASP A 191 9.86 -28.80 -14.58
N SER A 192 10.38 -27.77 -15.27
CA SER A 192 9.97 -27.40 -16.64
C SER A 192 11.07 -27.61 -17.70
N ASN A 193 12.16 -28.31 -17.36
CA ASN A 193 13.19 -28.83 -18.26
C ASN A 193 13.22 -30.35 -18.15
#